data_26635b4861e795c7e9455b0a33585dab
#
_entry.id   26635b4861e795c7e9455b0a33585dab
#
_cell.length_a   1.000
_cell.length_b   1.000
_cell.length_c   1.000
_cell.angle_alpha   90.00
_cell.angle_beta   90.00
_cell.angle_gamma   90.00
#
_symmetry.space_group_name_H-M   'P 1'
#
loop_
_entity.id
_entity.type
_entity.pdbx_description
1 polymer ?
#
loop_
_entity_poly.entity_id
_entity_poly.type
_entity_poly.pdbx_seq_one_letter_code
_entity_poly.pdbx_strand_id
1 'polypeptide(L)'
;SSPSFNEYFDASWKPGNKTYPKGMAPLQKRIKYLFNYLEINLRDTLSTNLNFVRSNRMQNFPYNWNQAAENCWEIHKILLSIVRPEIILVFGDDAYDFMQNKIKLAEYDDFTIHSHGGAQTYTFCCLKGSLLLDNIELSNLQLIKVPHLSYLKIDSKGMDYGDAHDTREVLKWVKGKVA
;
A
#
# COMPACT_ATOMS: atom_id res chain seq x y z
N SER A 1 25.98 10.61 -5.77
CA SER A 1 24.73 10.51 -6.54
C SER A 1 23.71 11.43 -5.92
N SER A 2 23.02 12.27 -6.71
CA SER A 2 21.89 13.04 -6.24
C SER A 2 20.80 12.05 -5.79
N PRO A 3 20.10 12.32 -4.67
CA PRO A 3 19.03 11.45 -4.22
C PRO A 3 17.98 11.33 -5.32
N SER A 4 17.55 10.10 -5.62
CA SER A 4 16.48 9.84 -6.57
C SER A 4 15.20 10.56 -6.15
N PHE A 5 14.47 11.13 -7.11
CA PHE A 5 13.19 11.76 -6.85
C PHE A 5 12.21 10.75 -6.24
N ASN A 6 11.55 11.14 -5.15
CA ASN A 6 10.53 10.34 -4.52
C ASN A 6 9.26 11.17 -4.32
N GLU A 7 8.15 10.70 -4.86
CA GLU A 7 6.87 11.42 -4.89
C GLU A 7 6.35 11.79 -3.49
N TYR A 8 6.63 10.95 -2.49
CA TYR A 8 6.18 11.20 -1.11
C TYR A 8 6.99 12.27 -0.37
N PHE A 9 8.21 12.56 -0.82
CA PHE A 9 9.07 13.59 -0.21
C PHE A 9 9.16 14.86 -1.06
N ASP A 10 9.26 14.69 -2.37
CA ASP A 10 9.79 15.73 -3.25
C ASP A 10 8.72 16.40 -4.11
N ALA A 11 7.51 15.78 -4.22
CA ALA A 11 6.41 16.32 -4.98
C ALA A 11 5.47 17.21 -4.14
N SER A 12 5.02 18.32 -4.73
CA SER A 12 3.89 19.09 -4.25
C SER A 12 2.60 18.51 -4.83
N TRP A 13 1.61 18.25 -3.99
CA TRP A 13 0.34 17.65 -4.42
C TRP A 13 -0.79 18.66 -4.41
N LYS A 14 -1.67 18.58 -5.42
CA LYS A 14 -2.85 19.44 -5.57
C LYS A 14 -4.13 18.60 -5.69
N PRO A 15 -4.61 17.97 -4.60
CA PRO A 15 -5.90 17.31 -4.62
C PRO A 15 -7.04 18.36 -4.63
N GLY A 16 -7.81 18.40 -5.71
CA GLY A 16 -8.86 19.39 -5.92
C GLY A 16 -8.29 20.82 -5.95
N ASN A 17 -8.86 21.70 -5.12
CA ASN A 17 -8.48 23.11 -5.05
C ASN A 17 -7.39 23.41 -4.00
N LYS A 18 -6.93 22.42 -3.26
CA LYS A 18 -5.95 22.59 -2.19
C LYS A 18 -4.56 22.19 -2.64
N THR A 19 -3.60 23.10 -2.56
CA THR A 19 -2.19 22.79 -2.86
C THR A 19 -1.44 22.52 -1.56
N TYR A 20 -0.69 21.43 -1.53
CA TYR A 20 0.20 21.08 -0.43
C TYR A 20 1.66 21.23 -0.87
N PRO A 21 2.53 21.83 -0.03
CA PRO A 21 3.96 21.82 -0.26
C PRO A 21 4.53 20.40 -0.38
N LYS A 22 5.77 20.30 -0.83
CA LYS A 22 6.49 19.03 -1.00
C LYS A 22 6.39 18.15 0.25
N GLY A 23 5.92 16.93 0.07
CA GLY A 23 5.83 15.93 1.13
C GLY A 23 4.83 16.24 2.25
N MET A 24 3.94 17.23 2.09
CA MET A 24 3.06 17.70 3.16
C MET A 24 1.60 17.31 3.00
N ALA A 25 1.20 16.69 1.89
CA ALA A 25 -0.16 16.18 1.75
C ALA A 25 -0.44 15.08 2.80
N PRO A 26 -1.70 14.94 3.27
CA PRO A 26 -2.03 13.98 4.32
C PRO A 26 -1.56 12.55 4.01
N LEU A 27 -1.78 12.07 2.78
CA LEU A 27 -1.33 10.74 2.38
C LEU A 27 0.19 10.63 2.36
N GLN A 28 0.92 11.65 1.87
CA GLN A 28 2.38 11.67 1.91
C GLN A 28 2.90 11.56 3.35
N LYS A 29 2.30 12.28 4.29
CA LYS A 29 2.67 12.22 5.72
C LYS A 29 2.44 10.84 6.31
N ARG A 30 1.30 10.22 6.01
CA ARG A 30 0.94 8.89 6.53
C ARG A 30 1.84 7.80 5.97
N ILE A 31 2.14 7.83 4.67
CA ILE A 31 3.11 6.90 4.06
C ILE A 31 4.48 7.04 4.73
N LYS A 32 4.99 8.27 4.86
CA LYS A 32 6.27 8.50 5.55
C LYS A 32 6.25 8.04 7.00
N TYR A 33 5.16 8.27 7.71
CA TYR A 33 4.99 7.81 9.09
C TYR A 33 5.01 6.28 9.17
N LEU A 34 4.26 5.58 8.30
CA LEU A 34 4.25 4.12 8.24
C LEU A 34 5.65 3.56 7.99
N PHE A 35 6.32 4.03 6.94
CA PHE A 35 7.64 3.52 6.57
C PHE A 35 8.70 3.81 7.64
N ASN A 36 8.64 4.98 8.29
CA ASN A 36 9.51 5.29 9.43
C ASN A 36 9.24 4.36 10.61
N TYR A 37 7.98 4.03 10.91
CA TYR A 37 7.63 3.08 11.97
C TYR A 37 8.12 1.66 11.67
N LEU A 38 8.04 1.25 10.39
CA LEU A 38 8.53 -0.05 9.92
C LEU A 38 10.06 -0.10 9.82
N GLU A 39 10.75 1.03 10.00
CA GLU A 39 12.21 1.16 9.85
C GLU A 39 12.70 0.84 8.41
N ILE A 40 11.83 1.07 7.42
CA ILE A 40 12.12 0.88 6.00
C ILE A 40 12.41 2.22 5.35
N ASN A 41 13.50 2.30 4.60
CA ASN A 41 13.81 3.52 3.83
C ASN A 41 12.89 3.63 2.61
N LEU A 42 11.91 4.52 2.68
CA LEU A 42 10.97 4.74 1.58
C LEU A 42 11.65 5.22 0.28
N ARG A 43 12.83 5.86 0.34
CA ARG A 43 13.57 6.27 -0.87
C ARG A 43 14.20 5.11 -1.62
N ASP A 44 14.50 4.02 -0.92
CA ASP A 44 15.09 2.80 -1.47
C ASP A 44 14.02 1.74 -1.80
N THR A 45 12.74 2.09 -1.60
CA THR A 45 11.62 1.18 -1.85
C THR A 45 10.99 1.49 -3.21
N LEU A 46 10.85 0.48 -4.06
CA LEU A 46 10.05 0.60 -5.28
C LEU A 46 8.59 0.90 -4.92
N SER A 47 8.10 2.03 -5.40
CA SER A 47 6.70 2.45 -5.22
C SER A 47 6.05 2.69 -6.57
N THR A 48 4.89 2.10 -6.80
CA THR A 48 4.16 2.22 -8.05
C THR A 48 2.65 2.16 -7.82
N ASN A 49 1.87 2.65 -8.77
CA ASN A 49 0.43 2.43 -8.80
C ASN A 49 0.15 1.18 -9.64
N LEU A 50 -0.80 0.35 -9.22
CA LEU A 50 -1.19 -0.83 -9.99
C LEU A 50 -1.68 -0.45 -11.40
N ASN A 51 -2.47 0.61 -11.52
CA ASN A 51 -2.87 1.21 -12.77
C ASN A 51 -2.06 2.49 -13.05
N PHE A 52 -1.41 2.59 -14.20
CA PHE A 52 -0.65 3.78 -14.60
C PHE A 52 -1.53 4.90 -15.18
N VAL A 53 -2.82 4.66 -15.34
CA VAL A 53 -3.78 5.67 -15.79
C VAL A 53 -4.13 6.61 -14.65
N ARG A 54 -3.94 7.91 -14.87
CA ARG A 54 -4.30 8.92 -13.88
C ARG A 54 -5.81 9.13 -13.83
N SER A 55 -6.38 9.05 -12.64
CA SER A 55 -7.75 9.46 -12.34
C SER A 55 -7.80 10.24 -11.03
N ASN A 56 -8.66 11.24 -10.97
CA ASN A 56 -8.86 12.03 -9.75
C ASN A 56 -9.58 11.23 -8.66
N ARG A 57 -10.38 10.24 -9.04
CA ARG A 57 -11.13 9.33 -8.15
C ARG A 57 -11.38 8.01 -8.87
N MET A 58 -11.48 6.91 -8.13
CA MET A 58 -11.86 5.60 -8.67
C MET A 58 -13.18 5.64 -9.47
N GLN A 59 -14.18 6.38 -8.97
CA GLN A 59 -15.47 6.55 -9.64
C GLN A 59 -15.38 7.20 -11.03
N ASN A 60 -14.33 7.96 -11.28
CA ASN A 60 -14.06 8.65 -12.54
C ASN A 60 -12.98 7.95 -13.37
N PHE A 61 -12.64 6.70 -13.01
CA PHE A 61 -11.67 5.93 -13.78
C PHE A 61 -12.25 5.61 -15.17
N PRO A 62 -11.58 6.01 -16.27
CA PRO A 62 -12.21 6.02 -17.61
C PRO A 62 -12.32 4.65 -18.26
N TYR A 63 -11.78 3.60 -17.63
CA TYR A 63 -11.70 2.24 -18.16
C TYR A 63 -12.24 1.22 -17.16
N ASN A 64 -12.46 -0.02 -17.61
CA ASN A 64 -12.61 -1.13 -16.71
C ASN A 64 -11.32 -1.28 -15.89
N TRP A 65 -11.43 -1.18 -14.57
CA TRP A 65 -10.27 -1.13 -13.67
C TRP A 65 -9.43 -2.41 -13.72
N ASN A 66 -10.10 -3.57 -13.70
CA ASN A 66 -9.41 -4.87 -13.76
C ASN A 66 -8.68 -5.05 -15.10
N GLN A 67 -9.32 -4.67 -16.21
CA GLN A 67 -8.67 -4.75 -17.52
C GLN A 67 -7.47 -3.81 -17.62
N ALA A 68 -7.55 -2.63 -17.05
CA ALA A 68 -6.43 -1.71 -17.01
C ALA A 68 -5.29 -2.23 -16.13
N ALA A 69 -5.61 -2.88 -14.99
CA ALA A 69 -4.63 -3.53 -14.13
C ALA A 69 -3.93 -4.69 -14.86
N GLU A 70 -4.68 -5.54 -15.57
CA GLU A 70 -4.11 -6.60 -16.39
C GLU A 70 -3.19 -6.06 -17.50
N ASN A 71 -3.57 -4.99 -18.16
CA ASN A 71 -2.72 -4.35 -19.17
C ASN A 71 -1.42 -3.76 -18.58
N CYS A 72 -1.45 -3.30 -17.32
CA CYS A 72 -0.28 -2.80 -16.61
C CYS A 72 0.58 -3.94 -16.01
N TRP A 73 0.02 -5.14 -15.89
CA TRP A 73 0.66 -6.27 -15.22
C TRP A 73 2.00 -6.69 -15.84
N GLU A 74 2.11 -6.62 -17.17
CA GLU A 74 3.36 -6.93 -17.88
C GLU A 74 4.52 -6.04 -17.41
N ILE A 75 4.25 -4.75 -17.15
CA ILE A 75 5.26 -3.84 -16.61
C ILE A 75 5.59 -4.20 -15.16
N HIS A 76 4.58 -4.55 -14.37
CA HIS A 76 4.80 -4.98 -12.99
C HIS A 76 5.62 -6.28 -12.92
N LYS A 77 5.41 -7.24 -13.81
CA LYS A 77 6.24 -8.44 -13.90
C LYS A 77 7.71 -8.10 -14.11
N ILE A 78 8.00 -7.18 -15.03
CA ILE A 78 9.38 -6.71 -15.27
C ILE A 78 9.96 -6.08 -14.00
N LEU A 79 9.23 -5.16 -13.37
CA LEU A 79 9.70 -4.50 -12.15
C LEU A 79 9.94 -5.50 -11.02
N LEU A 80 9.02 -6.43 -10.79
CA LEU A 80 9.14 -7.47 -9.76
C LEU A 80 10.28 -8.44 -10.06
N SER A 81 10.54 -8.77 -11.32
CA SER A 81 11.65 -9.63 -11.72
C SER A 81 13.03 -8.99 -11.46
N ILE A 82 13.10 -7.66 -11.56
CA ILE A 82 14.32 -6.90 -11.28
C ILE A 82 14.54 -6.74 -9.78
N VAL A 83 13.50 -6.31 -9.05
CA VAL A 83 13.59 -5.99 -7.61
C VAL A 83 13.61 -7.25 -6.75
N ARG A 84 12.90 -8.30 -7.16
CA ARG A 84 12.73 -9.58 -6.43
C ARG A 84 12.37 -9.37 -4.96
N PRO A 85 11.26 -8.68 -4.67
CA PRO A 85 10.89 -8.35 -3.32
C PRO A 85 10.51 -9.61 -2.53
N GLU A 86 10.83 -9.63 -1.25
CA GLU A 86 10.29 -10.59 -0.28
C GLU A 86 8.94 -10.14 0.25
N ILE A 87 8.69 -8.83 0.23
CA ILE A 87 7.48 -8.21 0.76
C ILE A 87 6.90 -7.22 -0.26
N ILE A 88 5.59 -7.32 -0.48
CA ILE A 88 4.81 -6.34 -1.24
C ILE A 88 3.76 -5.74 -0.30
N LEU A 89 3.84 -4.43 -0.06
CA LEU A 89 2.81 -3.67 0.63
C LEU A 89 1.81 -3.13 -0.38
N VAL A 90 0.55 -3.43 -0.21
CA VAL A 90 -0.55 -2.89 -1.03
C VAL A 90 -1.50 -2.04 -0.20
N PHE A 91 -1.95 -0.93 -0.77
CA PHE A 91 -2.84 0.02 -0.12
C PHE A 91 -4.24 -0.01 -0.74
N GLY A 92 -5.21 -0.52 0.03
CA GLY A 92 -6.61 -0.65 -0.38
C GLY A 92 -6.99 -2.02 -0.94
N ASP A 93 -8.29 -2.24 -1.05
CA ASP A 93 -8.86 -3.54 -1.38
C ASP A 93 -8.62 -3.91 -2.86
N ASP A 94 -8.88 -3.00 -3.79
CA ASP A 94 -8.75 -3.28 -5.23
C ASP A 94 -7.35 -3.77 -5.63
N ALA A 95 -6.29 -3.15 -5.08
CA ALA A 95 -4.92 -3.55 -5.35
C ALA A 95 -4.58 -4.91 -4.70
N TYR A 96 -5.12 -5.15 -3.49
CA TYR A 96 -4.93 -6.43 -2.81
C TYR A 96 -5.64 -7.56 -3.56
N ASP A 97 -6.90 -7.37 -3.93
CA ASP A 97 -7.71 -8.37 -4.64
C ASP A 97 -7.09 -8.75 -5.99
N PHE A 98 -6.53 -7.78 -6.69
CA PHE A 98 -5.78 -8.06 -7.91
C PHE A 98 -4.53 -8.90 -7.62
N MET A 99 -3.71 -8.49 -6.66
CA MET A 99 -2.43 -9.15 -6.36
C MET A 99 -2.60 -10.54 -5.75
N GLN A 100 -3.57 -10.74 -4.85
CA GLN A 100 -3.79 -12.05 -4.23
C GLN A 100 -4.14 -13.14 -5.27
N ASN A 101 -4.85 -12.77 -6.35
CA ASN A 101 -5.18 -13.69 -7.44
C ASN A 101 -3.96 -14.12 -8.27
N LYS A 102 -2.83 -13.42 -8.15
CA LYS A 102 -1.58 -13.77 -8.85
C LYS A 102 -0.66 -14.66 -7.99
N ILE A 103 -0.94 -14.78 -6.69
CA ILE A 103 -0.09 -15.47 -5.73
C ILE A 103 -0.67 -16.86 -5.44
N LYS A 104 0.18 -17.87 -5.52
CA LYS A 104 -0.16 -19.22 -5.03
C LYS A 104 -0.05 -19.20 -3.51
N LEU A 105 -1.22 -19.21 -2.86
CA LEU A 105 -1.35 -19.11 -1.42
C LEU A 105 -0.72 -20.30 -0.69
N ALA A 106 0.05 -20.02 0.37
CA ALA A 106 0.54 -20.99 1.34
C ALA A 106 -0.04 -20.74 2.74
N GLU A 107 -0.01 -19.47 3.21
CA GLU A 107 -0.50 -19.07 4.53
C GLU A 107 -1.30 -17.78 4.43
N TYR A 108 -2.28 -17.60 5.32
CA TYR A 108 -3.08 -16.39 5.44
C TYR A 108 -3.24 -16.01 6.91
N ASP A 109 -3.14 -14.71 7.19
CA ASP A 109 -3.42 -14.11 8.50
C ASP A 109 -4.06 -12.74 8.30
N ASP A 110 -4.95 -12.35 9.21
CA ASP A 110 -5.58 -11.04 9.16
C ASP A 110 -5.75 -10.39 10.54
N PHE A 111 -5.92 -9.09 10.51
CA PHE A 111 -6.19 -8.26 11.67
C PHE A 111 -7.22 -7.19 11.33
N THR A 112 -8.29 -7.12 12.10
CA THR A 112 -9.42 -6.23 11.83
C THR A 112 -9.59 -5.23 12.96
N ILE A 113 -9.79 -3.97 12.62
CA ILE A 113 -10.17 -2.90 13.54
C ILE A 113 -11.48 -2.25 13.10
N HIS A 114 -12.20 -1.70 14.07
CA HIS A 114 -13.42 -0.94 13.82
C HIS A 114 -13.20 0.54 14.13
N SER A 115 -13.79 1.43 13.34
CA SER A 115 -13.82 2.85 13.68
C SER A 115 -14.66 3.10 14.93
N HIS A 116 -14.45 4.26 15.57
CA HIS A 116 -15.31 4.71 16.66
C HIS A 116 -16.80 4.69 16.23
N GLY A 117 -17.64 4.07 17.04
CA GLY A 117 -19.07 3.86 16.71
C GLY A 117 -19.33 2.71 15.73
N GLY A 118 -18.33 1.92 15.32
CA GLY A 118 -18.50 0.72 14.49
C GLY A 118 -18.91 0.98 13.04
N ALA A 119 -18.90 2.24 12.58
CA ALA A 119 -19.40 2.61 11.26
C ALA A 119 -18.50 2.15 10.10
N GLN A 120 -17.23 1.91 10.36
CA GLN A 120 -16.25 1.44 9.37
C GLN A 120 -15.39 0.33 9.94
N THR A 121 -15.10 -0.65 9.11
CA THR A 121 -14.20 -1.76 9.41
C THR A 121 -12.98 -1.67 8.51
N TYR A 122 -11.81 -1.85 9.08
CA TYR A 122 -10.54 -1.86 8.38
C TYR A 122 -9.86 -3.21 8.60
N THR A 123 -9.69 -3.97 7.53
CA THR A 123 -9.03 -5.28 7.59
C THR A 123 -7.65 -5.21 6.96
N PHE A 124 -6.66 -5.60 7.73
CA PHE A 124 -5.29 -5.82 7.31
C PHE A 124 -5.14 -7.31 7.01
N CYS A 125 -4.44 -7.65 5.97
CA CYS A 125 -4.20 -9.05 5.61
C CYS A 125 -2.73 -9.27 5.33
N CYS A 126 -2.24 -10.44 5.66
CA CYS A 126 -0.93 -10.94 5.26
C CYS A 126 -1.11 -12.30 4.59
N LEU A 127 -0.74 -12.39 3.33
CA LEU A 127 -0.75 -13.60 2.55
C LEU A 127 0.71 -13.98 2.28
N LYS A 128 1.10 -15.22 2.62
CA LYS A 128 2.39 -15.78 2.23
C LYS A 128 2.17 -16.80 1.11
N GLY A 129 3.06 -16.78 0.15
CA GLY A 129 2.96 -17.70 -0.98
C GLY A 129 4.09 -17.53 -1.97
N SER A 130 3.86 -17.97 -3.19
CA SER A 130 4.78 -17.75 -4.30
C SER A 130 4.10 -17.05 -5.46
N LEU A 131 4.87 -16.25 -6.19
CA LEU A 131 4.44 -15.54 -7.39
C LEU A 131 5.31 -15.99 -8.56
N LEU A 132 4.68 -16.57 -9.57
CA LEU A 132 5.36 -16.94 -10.80
C LEU A 132 5.34 -15.77 -11.79
N LEU A 133 6.52 -15.31 -12.19
CA LEU A 133 6.76 -14.25 -13.15
C LEU A 133 7.45 -14.87 -14.36
N ASP A 134 6.70 -15.21 -15.42
CA ASP A 134 7.23 -15.86 -16.62
C ASP A 134 8.20 -17.01 -16.29
N ASN A 135 9.51 -16.73 -16.14
CA ASN A 135 10.56 -17.72 -15.85
C ASN A 135 11.19 -17.58 -14.46
N ILE A 136 10.63 -16.72 -13.58
CA ILE A 136 11.13 -16.47 -12.23
C ILE A 136 10.02 -16.72 -11.22
N GLU A 137 10.30 -17.56 -10.23
CA GLU A 137 9.42 -17.71 -9.07
C GLU A 137 9.96 -16.88 -7.89
N LEU A 138 9.12 -16.02 -7.37
CA LEU A 138 9.34 -15.35 -6.09
C LEU A 138 8.76 -16.24 -5.00
N SER A 139 9.61 -17.08 -4.41
CA SER A 139 9.25 -17.98 -3.31
C SER A 139 9.20 -17.21 -1.99
N ASN A 140 8.33 -17.62 -1.06
CA ASN A 140 8.17 -17.01 0.27
C ASN A 140 7.79 -15.51 0.26
N LEU A 141 7.11 -15.08 -0.82
CA LEU A 141 6.61 -13.73 -0.95
C LEU A 141 5.53 -13.45 0.09
N GLN A 142 5.63 -12.32 0.76
CA GLN A 142 4.57 -11.80 1.62
C GLN A 142 3.84 -10.65 0.93
N LEU A 143 2.53 -10.78 0.76
CA LEU A 143 1.63 -9.70 0.34
C LEU A 143 0.89 -9.17 1.56
N ILE A 144 1.17 -7.93 1.94
CA ILE A 144 0.57 -7.29 3.11
C ILE A 144 -0.40 -6.20 2.65
N LYS A 145 -1.68 -6.38 2.95
CA LYS A 145 -2.71 -5.36 2.75
C LYS A 145 -2.74 -4.39 3.91
N VAL A 146 -2.62 -3.12 3.59
CA VAL A 146 -2.92 -2.01 4.49
C VAL A 146 -4.10 -1.26 3.91
N PRO A 147 -5.18 -0.99 4.67
CA PRO A 147 -6.27 -0.16 4.21
C PRO A 147 -5.78 1.17 3.65
N HIS A 148 -6.45 1.70 2.63
CA HIS A 148 -5.95 2.88 1.94
C HIS A 148 -5.80 4.07 2.89
N LEU A 149 -4.58 4.58 3.03
CA LEU A 149 -4.20 5.59 4.02
C LEU A 149 -4.81 6.98 3.78
N SER A 150 -5.58 7.19 2.72
CA SER A 150 -6.42 8.38 2.59
C SER A 150 -7.61 8.34 3.55
N TYR A 151 -8.08 7.16 3.90
CA TYR A 151 -9.21 6.92 4.83
C TYR A 151 -8.70 6.58 6.22
N LEU A 152 -7.73 5.66 6.33
CA LEU A 152 -7.15 5.26 7.60
C LEU A 152 -6.09 6.29 8.05
N LYS A 153 -6.35 6.95 9.17
CA LYS A 153 -5.41 7.90 9.79
C LYS A 153 -4.53 7.16 10.79
N ILE A 154 -3.30 6.87 10.40
CA ILE A 154 -2.31 6.17 11.24
C ILE A 154 -1.31 7.12 11.92
N ASP A 155 -1.36 8.41 11.60
CA ASP A 155 -0.49 9.43 12.18
C ASP A 155 -0.99 9.86 13.57
N SER A 156 -0.09 10.10 14.50
CA SER A 156 -0.32 10.32 15.93
C SER A 156 -1.31 11.46 16.29
N LYS A 157 -1.72 12.26 15.34
CA LYS A 157 -2.67 13.36 15.53
C LYS A 157 -4.08 13.05 15.05
N GLY A 158 -4.33 11.88 14.53
CA GLY A 158 -5.59 11.51 13.92
C GLY A 158 -6.28 10.31 14.52
N MET A 159 -5.87 9.91 15.70
CA MET A 159 -6.31 8.70 16.38
C MET A 159 -7.58 8.86 17.23
N ASP A 160 -8.51 9.67 16.80
CA ASP A 160 -9.87 9.68 17.34
C ASP A 160 -10.71 8.47 16.84
N TYR A 161 -10.07 7.31 16.69
CA TYR A 161 -10.78 6.05 16.62
C TYR A 161 -10.93 5.54 18.05
N GLY A 162 -11.90 6.13 18.80
CA GLY A 162 -12.08 5.94 20.22
C GLY A 162 -11.76 4.55 20.77
N ASP A 163 -11.11 4.57 21.88
CA ASP A 163 -10.89 3.61 22.98
C ASP A 163 -10.67 2.11 22.73
N ALA A 164 -11.00 1.52 21.59
CA ALA A 164 -11.01 0.06 21.50
C ALA A 164 -9.77 -0.53 20.80
N HIS A 165 -9.15 0.16 19.85
CA HIS A 165 -7.98 -0.38 19.14
C HIS A 165 -6.99 0.74 18.84
N ASP A 166 -5.95 0.76 19.63
CA ASP A 166 -4.79 1.61 19.42
C ASP A 166 -4.19 1.31 18.04
N THR A 167 -4.12 2.32 17.17
CA THR A 167 -3.42 2.19 15.88
C THR A 167 -1.98 1.73 16.05
N ARG A 168 -1.41 1.80 17.25
CA ARG A 168 -0.14 1.16 17.61
C ARG A 168 -0.18 -0.35 17.49
N GLU A 169 -1.30 -1.00 17.80
CA GLU A 169 -1.43 -2.46 17.63
C GLU A 169 -1.42 -2.85 16.17
N VAL A 170 -2.13 -2.07 15.32
CA VAL A 170 -2.10 -2.23 13.87
C VAL A 170 -0.67 -2.11 13.34
N LEU A 171 0.02 -1.04 13.73
CA LEU A 171 1.39 -0.81 13.29
C LEU A 171 2.34 -1.90 13.80
N LYS A 172 2.15 -2.39 15.03
CA LYS A 172 2.90 -3.54 15.57
C LYS A 172 2.64 -4.80 14.77
N TRP A 173 1.36 -5.07 14.44
CA TRP A 173 1.01 -6.24 13.63
C TRP A 173 1.67 -6.17 12.25
N VAL A 174 1.57 -5.03 11.54
CA VAL A 174 2.24 -4.84 10.24
C VAL A 174 3.76 -4.99 10.39
N LYS A 175 4.38 -4.39 11.43
CA LYS A 175 5.81 -4.51 11.69
C LYS A 175 6.23 -5.97 11.95
N GLY A 176 5.43 -6.73 12.69
CA GLY A 176 5.66 -8.16 12.92
C GLY A 176 5.53 -9.03 11.66
N LYS A 177 4.90 -8.53 10.58
CA LYS A 177 4.86 -9.22 9.28
C LYS A 177 6.01 -8.82 8.36
N VAL A 178 6.64 -7.68 8.61
CA VAL A 178 7.74 -7.13 7.80
C VAL A 178 9.11 -7.54 8.35
N ALA A 179 9.20 -7.85 9.65
CA ALA A 179 10.41 -8.31 10.33
C ALA A 179 10.70 -9.78 10.02
#